data_e7a3bde474d27e544753cb54969119b8
#
_entry.id   e7a3bde474d27e544753cb54969119b8
#
_cell.length_a   1.000
_cell.length_b   1.000
_cell.length_c   1.000
_cell.angle_alpha   90.00
_cell.angle_beta   90.00
_cell.angle_gamma   90.00
#
_symmetry.space_group_name_H-M   'P 1'
#
loop_
_entity.id
_entity.type
_entity.pdbx_description
1 polymer ?
#
loop_
_entity_poly.entity_id
_entity_poly.type
_entity_poly.pdbx_seq_one_letter_code
_entity_poly.pdbx_strand_id
1 'polypeptide(L)'
;MKNKNIIVVQSLIRELGEESLRNPDVVADLIRAFGIVQWGHDVFGADEVFKNPAESMAGIYQTPCQLARALAFLSELKIDSYLEVGVFQGGCFLFVSEYLRRFNPKIVCLGIDPTNYLNPEVREIIDVVDWMKHASITSDHIAGRKHDLVFIDGDHGNGWPARDWNNVGKHAKVCMFHDIQEPSCPDVVALWEELKKDKKRSWVEFLEHNAPAPLQGIGIIHERGKA
;
A
#
# COMPACT_ATOMS: atom_id res chain seq x y z
N MET A 1 -16.78 12.95 -15.45
CA MET A 1 -17.64 12.42 -14.34
C MET A 1 -16.69 12.11 -13.18
N LYS A 2 -16.98 12.61 -11.97
CA LYS A 2 -16.16 12.24 -10.79
C LYS A 2 -16.31 10.74 -10.55
N ASN A 3 -15.21 10.07 -10.22
CA ASN A 3 -15.23 8.65 -9.87
C ASN A 3 -16.03 8.45 -8.58
N LYS A 4 -17.31 8.13 -8.74
CA LYS A 4 -18.23 7.96 -7.61
C LYS A 4 -17.75 6.89 -6.63
N ASN A 5 -17.01 5.90 -7.11
CA ASN A 5 -16.53 4.80 -6.28
C ASN A 5 -15.52 5.26 -5.23
N ILE A 6 -14.59 6.15 -5.59
CA ILE A 6 -13.62 6.71 -4.62
C ILE A 6 -14.36 7.36 -3.45
N ILE A 7 -15.31 8.26 -3.74
CA ILE A 7 -16.06 9.00 -2.72
C ILE A 7 -16.91 8.06 -1.86
N VAL A 8 -17.60 7.10 -2.50
CA VAL A 8 -18.44 6.13 -1.79
C VAL A 8 -17.63 5.27 -0.85
N VAL A 9 -16.49 4.73 -1.31
CA VAL A 9 -15.64 3.87 -0.48
C VAL A 9 -15.00 4.65 0.66
N GLN A 10 -14.55 5.89 0.43
CA GLN A 10 -14.07 6.74 1.51
C GLN A 10 -15.15 6.98 2.58
N SER A 11 -16.40 7.24 2.17
CA SER A 11 -17.52 7.38 3.11
C SER A 11 -17.75 6.09 3.89
N LEU A 12 -17.74 4.93 3.22
CA LEU A 12 -17.88 3.63 3.89
C LEU A 12 -16.77 3.37 4.91
N ILE A 13 -15.50 3.66 4.55
CA ILE A 13 -14.37 3.53 5.49
C ILE A 13 -14.59 4.41 6.73
N ARG A 14 -15.12 5.62 6.55
CA ARG A 14 -15.37 6.56 7.66
C ARG A 14 -16.58 6.16 8.54
N GLU A 15 -17.56 5.47 8.00
CA GLU A 15 -18.82 5.11 8.67
C GLU A 15 -18.81 3.72 9.31
N LEU A 16 -18.08 2.77 8.72
CA LEU A 16 -17.99 1.41 9.24
C LEU A 16 -17.30 1.38 10.62
N GLY A 17 -17.78 0.47 11.49
CA GLY A 17 -17.14 0.20 12.77
C GLY A 17 -15.74 -0.39 12.61
N GLU A 18 -14.86 -0.14 13.58
CA GLU A 18 -13.48 -0.65 13.55
C GLU A 18 -13.44 -2.18 13.46
N GLU A 19 -14.37 -2.90 14.12
CA GLU A 19 -14.45 -4.36 14.03
C GLU A 19 -14.67 -4.84 12.59
N SER A 20 -15.55 -4.16 11.83
CA SER A 20 -15.77 -4.47 10.41
C SER A 20 -14.52 -4.18 9.58
N LEU A 21 -13.81 -3.08 9.89
CA LEU A 21 -12.57 -2.72 9.18
C LEU A 21 -11.37 -3.62 9.57
N ARG A 22 -11.43 -4.34 10.69
CA ARG A 22 -10.43 -5.39 11.01
C ARG A 22 -10.73 -6.73 10.33
N ASN A 23 -11.91 -6.88 9.72
CA ASN A 23 -12.25 -8.07 8.95
C ASN A 23 -11.65 -7.97 7.53
N PRO A 24 -10.67 -8.83 7.16
CA PRO A 24 -10.02 -8.77 5.85
C PRO A 24 -10.99 -8.94 4.68
N ASP A 25 -12.06 -9.72 4.82
CA ASP A 25 -13.02 -9.92 3.73
C ASP A 25 -13.79 -8.62 3.43
N VAL A 26 -14.21 -7.90 4.47
CA VAL A 26 -14.86 -6.59 4.32
C VAL A 26 -13.90 -5.58 3.65
N VAL A 27 -12.64 -5.56 4.07
CA VAL A 27 -11.63 -4.66 3.50
C VAL A 27 -11.33 -5.03 2.04
N ALA A 28 -11.25 -6.33 1.71
CA ALA A 28 -11.06 -6.77 0.33
C ALA A 28 -12.21 -6.32 -0.57
N ASP A 29 -13.47 -6.39 -0.08
CA ASP A 29 -14.63 -5.90 -0.82
C ASP A 29 -14.60 -4.37 -1.00
N LEU A 30 -14.13 -3.62 0.00
CA LEU A 30 -13.91 -2.18 -0.14
C LEU A 30 -12.83 -1.86 -1.17
N ILE A 31 -11.73 -2.62 -1.21
CA ILE A 31 -10.66 -2.48 -2.21
C ILE A 31 -11.21 -2.74 -3.62
N ARG A 32 -11.99 -3.81 -3.81
CA ARG A 32 -12.66 -4.11 -5.08
C ARG A 32 -13.61 -3.00 -5.51
N ALA A 33 -14.40 -2.49 -4.58
CA ALA A 33 -15.34 -1.39 -4.83
C ALA A 33 -14.65 -0.07 -5.13
N PHE A 34 -13.50 0.21 -4.51
CA PHE A 34 -12.66 1.38 -4.79
C PHE A 34 -12.13 1.33 -6.22
N GLY A 35 -11.60 0.20 -6.63
CA GLY A 35 -11.13 -0.07 -7.96
C GLY A 35 -9.73 -0.66 -8.02
N ILE A 36 -9.59 -1.82 -8.60
CA ILE A 36 -8.30 -2.42 -8.97
C ILE A 36 -7.99 -2.13 -10.42
N VAL A 37 -6.70 -2.10 -10.76
CA VAL A 37 -6.27 -1.79 -12.13
C VAL A 37 -6.59 -2.95 -13.08
N GLN A 38 -7.01 -2.62 -14.28
CA GLN A 38 -7.53 -3.60 -15.25
C GLN A 38 -6.56 -4.73 -15.59
N TRP A 39 -5.26 -4.47 -15.68
CA TRP A 39 -4.31 -5.54 -15.98
C TRP A 39 -4.19 -6.58 -14.86
N GLY A 40 -4.59 -6.22 -13.66
CA GLY A 40 -4.75 -7.18 -12.57
C GLY A 40 -5.84 -8.22 -12.81
N HIS A 41 -6.71 -7.99 -13.80
CA HIS A 41 -7.76 -8.94 -14.20
C HIS A 41 -7.22 -10.30 -14.61
N ASP A 42 -6.23 -10.31 -15.49
CA ASP A 42 -5.64 -11.56 -15.97
C ASP A 42 -4.93 -12.33 -14.86
N VAL A 43 -4.55 -11.60 -13.81
CA VAL A 43 -3.86 -12.09 -12.62
C VAL A 43 -4.83 -12.59 -11.55
N PHE A 44 -5.94 -11.85 -11.32
CA PHE A 44 -6.85 -12.11 -10.19
C PHE A 44 -8.10 -12.91 -10.58
N GLY A 45 -8.31 -13.15 -11.87
CA GLY A 45 -9.48 -13.85 -12.41
C GLY A 45 -10.62 -12.92 -12.81
N ALA A 46 -11.52 -13.47 -13.66
CA ALA A 46 -12.56 -12.71 -14.33
C ALA A 46 -13.56 -12.00 -13.40
N ASP A 47 -13.79 -12.53 -12.24
CA ASP A 47 -14.77 -12.00 -11.28
C ASP A 47 -14.28 -10.78 -10.50
N GLU A 48 -12.95 -10.51 -10.52
CA GLU A 48 -12.33 -9.40 -9.83
C GLU A 48 -12.29 -8.10 -10.66
N VAL A 49 -12.89 -8.11 -11.84
CA VAL A 49 -12.70 -7.07 -12.85
C VAL A 49 -13.68 -5.94 -12.74
N PHE A 50 -13.16 -4.73 -12.88
CA PHE A 50 -13.98 -3.58 -13.25
C PHE A 50 -14.41 -3.67 -14.71
N LYS A 51 -15.73 -3.59 -14.94
CA LYS A 51 -16.30 -3.61 -16.31
C LYS A 51 -15.94 -2.37 -17.12
N ASN A 52 -15.43 -1.32 -16.47
CA ASN A 52 -15.03 -0.07 -17.12
C ASN A 52 -13.54 0.24 -16.85
N PRO A 53 -12.65 0.06 -17.84
CA PRO A 53 -11.23 0.34 -17.70
C PRO A 53 -10.90 1.78 -17.28
N ALA A 54 -11.70 2.75 -17.69
CA ALA A 54 -11.51 4.15 -17.34
C ALA A 54 -11.75 4.43 -15.85
N GLU A 55 -12.58 3.62 -15.21
CA GLU A 55 -12.82 3.71 -13.76
C GLU A 55 -11.68 3.11 -12.94
N SER A 56 -10.88 2.22 -13.53
CA SER A 56 -9.74 1.58 -12.88
C SER A 56 -8.45 2.43 -12.91
N MET A 57 -8.42 3.55 -13.64
CA MET A 57 -7.20 4.36 -13.79
C MET A 57 -6.69 4.99 -12.48
N ALA A 58 -7.56 5.20 -11.49
CA ALA A 58 -7.15 5.64 -10.14
C ALA A 58 -7.04 4.47 -9.16
N GLY A 59 -7.12 3.25 -9.68
CA GLY A 59 -7.27 2.04 -8.89
C GLY A 59 -6.03 1.59 -8.15
N ILE A 60 -6.20 0.49 -7.47
CA ILE A 60 -5.19 -0.18 -6.65
C ILE A 60 -4.53 -1.27 -7.49
N TYR A 61 -3.20 -1.35 -7.45
CA TYR A 61 -2.43 -2.37 -8.18
C TYR A 61 -2.17 -3.63 -7.34
N GLN A 62 -2.51 -3.61 -6.07
CA GLN A 62 -2.31 -4.71 -5.13
C GLN A 62 -3.46 -5.71 -5.19
N THR A 63 -3.16 -6.98 -4.95
CA THR A 63 -4.17 -8.03 -4.79
C THR A 63 -5.07 -7.70 -3.60
N PRO A 64 -6.42 -7.63 -3.78
CA PRO A 64 -7.33 -7.21 -2.71
C PRO A 64 -7.19 -8.01 -1.42
N CYS A 65 -7.11 -9.34 -1.50
CA CYS A 65 -7.00 -10.19 -0.31
C CYS A 65 -5.65 -10.05 0.40
N GLN A 66 -4.56 -9.82 -0.33
CA GLN A 66 -3.24 -9.60 0.26
C GLN A 66 -3.20 -8.26 0.99
N LEU A 67 -3.61 -7.17 0.32
CA LEU A 67 -3.65 -5.84 0.92
C LEU A 67 -4.62 -5.78 2.11
N ALA A 68 -5.80 -6.39 2.01
CA ALA A 68 -6.78 -6.41 3.10
C ALA A 68 -6.22 -7.08 4.36
N ARG A 69 -5.55 -8.23 4.22
CA ARG A 69 -4.92 -8.92 5.36
C ARG A 69 -3.76 -8.12 5.95
N ALA A 70 -2.96 -7.46 5.11
CA ALA A 70 -1.90 -6.57 5.57
C ALA A 70 -2.49 -5.37 6.34
N LEU A 71 -3.55 -4.76 5.85
CA LEU A 71 -4.23 -3.64 6.51
C LEU A 71 -4.87 -4.07 7.85
N ALA A 72 -5.51 -5.24 7.90
CA ALA A 72 -6.04 -5.78 9.15
C ALA A 72 -4.93 -5.98 10.20
N PHE A 73 -3.76 -6.51 9.79
CA PHE A 73 -2.58 -6.58 10.67
C PHE A 73 -2.13 -5.20 11.14
N LEU A 74 -2.03 -4.23 10.23
CA LEU A 74 -1.59 -2.86 10.55
C LEU A 74 -2.58 -2.13 11.47
N SER A 75 -3.87 -2.45 11.44
CA SER A 75 -4.89 -1.85 12.30
C SER A 75 -4.71 -2.16 13.79
N GLU A 76 -3.94 -3.19 14.13
CA GLU A 76 -3.60 -3.54 15.51
C GLU A 76 -2.38 -2.75 16.03
N LEU A 77 -1.71 -2.00 15.16
CA LEU A 77 -0.49 -1.27 15.49
C LEU A 77 -0.77 0.22 15.67
N LYS A 78 0.02 0.86 16.54
CA LYS A 78 -0.02 2.31 16.67
C LYS A 78 0.85 2.96 15.59
N ILE A 79 0.21 3.54 14.57
CA ILE A 79 0.85 4.21 13.44
C ILE A 79 0.46 5.68 13.47
N ASP A 80 1.41 6.56 13.77
CA ASP A 80 1.22 8.02 13.82
C ASP A 80 1.67 8.69 12.51
N SER A 81 2.49 8.02 11.70
CA SER A 81 2.97 8.52 10.40
C SER A 81 3.12 7.39 9.37
N TYR A 82 2.68 7.68 8.15
CA TYR A 82 2.73 6.78 7.00
C TYR A 82 3.49 7.42 5.86
N LEU A 83 4.42 6.68 5.25
CA LEU A 83 5.12 7.02 4.01
C LEU A 83 4.86 5.92 2.98
N GLU A 84 4.43 6.29 1.76
CA GLU A 84 4.42 5.42 0.59
C GLU A 84 5.47 5.87 -0.41
N VAL A 85 6.33 4.95 -0.83
CA VAL A 85 7.32 5.13 -1.90
C VAL A 85 6.79 4.43 -3.15
N GLY A 86 6.53 5.18 -4.22
CA GLY A 86 5.87 4.66 -5.42
C GLY A 86 4.36 4.83 -5.37
N VAL A 87 3.89 6.07 -5.45
CA VAL A 87 2.45 6.39 -5.34
C VAL A 87 1.71 6.17 -6.67
N PHE A 88 2.41 6.28 -7.80
CA PHE A 88 1.86 6.21 -9.14
C PHE A 88 0.58 7.05 -9.29
N GLN A 89 -0.58 6.46 -9.61
CA GLN A 89 -1.85 7.18 -9.76
C GLN A 89 -2.54 7.52 -8.43
N GLY A 90 -2.01 7.05 -7.30
CA GLY A 90 -2.41 7.45 -5.96
C GLY A 90 -3.56 6.66 -5.36
N GLY A 91 -4.10 5.66 -6.04
CA GLY A 91 -5.23 4.89 -5.54
C GLY A 91 -4.91 4.13 -4.25
N CYS A 92 -3.78 3.41 -4.23
CA CYS A 92 -3.32 2.69 -3.04
C CYS A 92 -3.02 3.65 -1.89
N PHE A 93 -2.24 4.69 -2.15
CA PHE A 93 -1.90 5.71 -1.16
C PHE A 93 -3.14 6.32 -0.50
N LEU A 94 -4.14 6.71 -1.30
CA LEU A 94 -5.38 7.28 -0.79
C LEU A 94 -6.17 6.27 0.05
N PHE A 95 -6.34 5.03 -0.44
CA PHE A 95 -7.08 4.00 0.27
C PHE A 95 -6.43 3.65 1.61
N VAL A 96 -5.14 3.38 1.62
CA VAL A 96 -4.37 3.02 2.82
C VAL A 96 -4.37 4.17 3.83
N SER A 97 -4.19 5.42 3.37
CA SER A 97 -4.22 6.61 4.23
C SER A 97 -5.58 6.78 4.92
N GLU A 98 -6.69 6.67 4.18
CA GLU A 98 -8.04 6.75 4.76
C GLU A 98 -8.33 5.60 5.73
N TYR A 99 -7.89 4.39 5.39
CA TYR A 99 -8.04 3.24 6.26
C TYR A 99 -7.30 3.43 7.59
N LEU A 100 -6.02 3.81 7.55
CA LEU A 100 -5.22 4.02 8.75
C LEU A 100 -5.75 5.17 9.61
N ARG A 101 -6.30 6.21 8.97
CA ARG A 101 -6.90 7.35 9.68
C ARG A 101 -8.10 6.95 10.54
N ARG A 102 -8.80 5.87 10.20
CA ARG A 102 -9.90 5.34 11.04
C ARG A 102 -9.41 4.90 12.41
N PHE A 103 -8.22 4.33 12.48
CA PHE A 103 -7.62 3.86 13.73
C PHE A 103 -6.79 4.96 14.43
N ASN A 104 -6.29 5.93 13.67
CA ASN A 104 -5.59 7.10 14.22
C ASN A 104 -6.00 8.39 13.46
N PRO A 105 -6.98 9.14 13.96
CA PRO A 105 -7.41 10.39 13.32
C PRO A 105 -6.35 11.49 13.22
N LYS A 106 -5.22 11.35 13.93
CA LYS A 106 -4.10 12.30 13.92
C LYS A 106 -2.95 11.87 13.01
N ILE A 107 -3.08 10.76 12.28
CA ILE A 107 -2.04 10.27 11.37
C ILE A 107 -1.68 11.32 10.33
N VAL A 108 -0.41 11.40 9.99
CA VAL A 108 0.08 12.19 8.86
C VAL A 108 0.65 11.24 7.79
N CYS A 109 0.25 11.47 6.53
CA CYS A 109 0.59 10.61 5.42
C CYS A 109 1.37 11.39 4.36
N LEU A 110 2.46 10.80 3.85
CA LEU A 110 3.27 11.32 2.76
C LEU A 110 3.42 10.25 1.68
N GLY A 111 3.00 10.58 0.47
CA GLY A 111 3.29 9.78 -0.72
C GLY A 111 4.43 10.42 -1.51
N ILE A 112 5.38 9.64 -1.98
CA ILE A 112 6.45 10.11 -2.85
C ILE A 112 6.53 9.27 -4.13
N ASP A 113 6.79 9.97 -5.24
CA ASP A 113 7.03 9.36 -6.56
C ASP A 113 7.85 10.37 -7.37
N PRO A 114 8.95 9.98 -8.05
CA PRO A 114 9.76 10.94 -8.80
C PRO A 114 8.97 11.64 -9.91
N THR A 115 7.96 10.97 -10.44
CA THR A 115 7.08 11.51 -11.47
C THR A 115 5.67 11.69 -10.91
N ASN A 116 5.05 12.81 -11.25
CA ASN A 116 3.69 13.10 -10.81
C ASN A 116 2.67 12.46 -11.76
N TYR A 117 2.32 11.20 -11.49
CA TYR A 117 1.30 10.45 -12.21
C TYR A 117 -0.08 10.50 -11.55
N LEU A 118 -0.25 11.25 -10.46
CA LEU A 118 -1.51 11.26 -9.71
C LEU A 118 -2.72 11.46 -10.63
N ASN A 119 -3.68 10.57 -10.49
CA ASN A 119 -5.00 10.78 -11.07
C ASN A 119 -5.58 12.12 -10.60
N PRO A 120 -6.17 12.94 -11.49
CA PRO A 120 -6.68 14.27 -11.13
C PRO A 120 -7.67 14.26 -9.95
N GLU A 121 -8.54 13.26 -9.85
CA GLU A 121 -9.51 13.16 -8.76
C GLU A 121 -8.83 12.82 -7.42
N VAL A 122 -7.83 11.93 -7.44
CA VAL A 122 -7.01 11.62 -6.25
C VAL A 122 -6.25 12.85 -5.81
N ARG A 123 -5.68 13.62 -6.76
CA ARG A 123 -5.00 14.88 -6.48
C ARG A 123 -5.92 15.89 -5.80
N GLU A 124 -7.13 16.10 -6.35
CA GLU A 124 -8.10 17.01 -5.73
C GLU A 124 -8.37 16.66 -4.27
N ILE A 125 -8.44 15.37 -3.93
CA ILE A 125 -8.64 14.92 -2.55
C ILE A 125 -7.41 15.20 -1.68
N ILE A 126 -6.22 14.88 -2.18
CA ILE A 126 -4.96 15.11 -1.44
C ILE A 126 -4.74 16.62 -1.19
N ASP A 127 -5.04 17.46 -2.18
CA ASP A 127 -4.77 18.89 -2.11
C ASP A 127 -5.68 19.64 -1.12
N VAL A 128 -6.87 19.09 -0.81
CA VAL A 128 -7.83 19.75 0.11
C VAL A 128 -7.70 19.31 1.56
N VAL A 129 -6.89 18.29 1.87
CA VAL A 129 -6.68 17.83 3.24
C VAL A 129 -5.28 18.23 3.73
N ASP A 130 -5.14 18.46 5.03
CA ASP A 130 -3.88 18.88 5.65
C ASP A 130 -3.01 17.71 6.16
N TRP A 131 -3.61 16.55 6.35
CA TRP A 131 -2.98 15.36 6.93
C TRP A 131 -2.37 14.39 5.90
N MET A 132 -2.60 14.61 4.59
CA MET A 132 -2.06 13.81 3.50
C MET A 132 -1.37 14.73 2.48
N LYS A 133 -0.18 14.34 2.03
CA LYS A 133 0.63 15.11 1.06
C LYS A 133 1.24 14.19 0.04
N HIS A 134 1.44 14.71 -1.17
CA HIS A 134 2.25 14.07 -2.20
C HIS A 134 3.43 14.97 -2.58
N ALA A 135 4.59 14.36 -2.86
CA ALA A 135 5.77 15.07 -3.33
C ALA A 135 6.44 14.33 -4.49
N SER A 136 6.78 15.07 -5.56
CA SER A 136 7.50 14.52 -6.72
C SER A 136 9.00 14.44 -6.43
N ILE A 137 9.39 13.49 -5.58
CA ILE A 137 10.76 13.26 -5.13
C ILE A 137 11.04 11.76 -5.00
N THR A 138 12.33 11.40 -4.93
CA THR A 138 12.77 10.05 -4.55
C THR A 138 13.04 9.96 -3.04
N SER A 139 13.22 8.75 -2.53
CA SER A 139 13.58 8.49 -1.13
C SER A 139 14.90 9.15 -0.71
N ASP A 140 15.80 9.45 -1.65
CA ASP A 140 17.06 10.15 -1.34
C ASP A 140 16.86 11.52 -0.71
N HIS A 141 15.82 12.23 -1.13
CA HIS A 141 15.52 13.58 -0.62
C HIS A 141 15.04 13.58 0.85
N ILE A 142 14.65 12.40 1.34
CA ILE A 142 14.13 12.21 2.70
C ILE A 142 14.88 11.12 3.46
N ALA A 143 16.08 10.75 2.99
CA ALA A 143 16.90 9.72 3.61
C ALA A 143 17.13 9.98 5.11
N GLY A 144 16.99 8.94 5.93
CA GLY A 144 17.11 9.02 7.38
C GLY A 144 15.88 9.58 8.10
N ARG A 145 14.85 10.07 7.41
CA ARG A 145 13.59 10.45 8.05
C ARG A 145 12.89 9.22 8.61
N LYS A 146 12.32 9.38 9.78
CA LYS A 146 11.61 8.31 10.49
C LYS A 146 10.11 8.44 10.25
N HIS A 147 9.50 7.33 9.87
CA HIS A 147 8.05 7.15 9.82
C HIS A 147 7.69 5.91 10.63
N ASP A 148 6.49 5.85 11.16
CA ASP A 148 6.05 4.64 11.86
C ASP A 148 5.81 3.50 10.87
N LEU A 149 5.13 3.78 9.77
CA LEU A 149 4.94 2.86 8.66
C LEU A 149 5.58 3.42 7.39
N VAL A 150 6.36 2.59 6.71
CA VAL A 150 6.83 2.84 5.34
C VAL A 150 6.32 1.72 4.45
N PHE A 151 5.69 2.05 3.33
CA PHE A 151 5.35 1.11 2.28
C PHE A 151 6.28 1.35 1.08
N ILE A 152 7.05 0.35 0.69
CA ILE A 152 7.94 0.38 -0.47
C ILE A 152 7.26 -0.36 -1.61
N ASP A 153 6.83 0.39 -2.61
CA ASP A 153 6.10 -0.06 -3.79
C ASP A 153 6.47 0.80 -5.02
N GLY A 154 7.76 1.18 -5.09
CA GLY A 154 8.30 2.02 -6.16
C GLY A 154 8.86 1.21 -7.33
N ASP A 155 9.99 1.66 -7.91
CA ASP A 155 10.69 0.93 -8.97
C ASP A 155 11.24 -0.40 -8.43
N HIS A 156 10.93 -1.49 -9.12
CA HIS A 156 11.24 -2.86 -8.70
C HIS A 156 12.61 -3.37 -9.20
N GLY A 157 13.34 -2.56 -9.97
CA GLY A 157 14.61 -2.93 -10.58
C GLY A 157 15.75 -2.00 -10.25
N ASN A 158 16.94 -2.28 -10.82
CA ASN A 158 18.12 -1.43 -10.75
C ASN A 158 18.58 -1.05 -9.33
N GLY A 159 18.30 -1.92 -8.35
CA GLY A 159 18.64 -1.71 -6.95
C GLY A 159 17.79 -0.69 -6.20
N TRP A 160 16.70 -0.17 -6.80
CA TRP A 160 15.81 0.78 -6.16
C TRP A 160 15.17 0.24 -4.87
N PRO A 161 14.67 -1.01 -4.81
CA PRO A 161 14.10 -1.54 -3.56
C PRO A 161 15.08 -1.49 -2.39
N ALA A 162 16.34 -1.87 -2.61
CA ALA A 162 17.38 -1.81 -1.59
C ALA A 162 17.76 -0.35 -1.21
N ARG A 163 17.70 0.58 -2.17
CA ARG A 163 17.94 2.00 -1.94
C ARG A 163 16.82 2.60 -1.06
N ASP A 164 15.56 2.34 -1.38
CA ASP A 164 14.41 2.81 -0.61
C ASP A 164 14.41 2.22 0.80
N TRP A 165 14.71 0.93 0.92
CA TRP A 165 14.94 0.32 2.22
C TRP A 165 16.03 1.04 3.01
N ASN A 166 17.19 1.30 2.39
CA ASN A 166 18.31 1.96 3.05
C ASN A 166 18.02 3.41 3.43
N ASN A 167 17.27 4.12 2.59
CA ASN A 167 16.94 5.52 2.82
C ASN A 167 15.86 5.70 3.90
N VAL A 168 14.79 4.91 3.86
CA VAL A 168 13.62 5.13 4.71
C VAL A 168 13.13 3.86 5.42
N GLY A 169 13.08 2.71 4.76
CA GLY A 169 12.48 1.49 5.30
C GLY A 169 13.14 0.98 6.57
N LYS A 170 14.47 0.93 6.62
CA LYS A 170 15.21 0.44 7.80
C LYS A 170 15.06 1.32 9.05
N HIS A 171 14.60 2.56 8.88
CA HIS A 171 14.39 3.53 9.95
C HIS A 171 12.93 3.53 10.46
N ALA A 172 12.04 2.83 9.78
CA ALA A 172 10.65 2.68 10.16
C ALA A 172 10.47 1.70 11.31
N LYS A 173 9.41 1.89 12.11
CA LYS A 173 8.97 0.87 13.09
C LYS A 173 8.44 -0.37 12.38
N VAL A 174 7.68 -0.13 11.30
CA VAL A 174 7.07 -1.13 10.44
C VAL A 174 7.39 -0.77 8.99
N CYS A 175 7.91 -1.71 8.21
CA CYS A 175 8.10 -1.53 6.77
C CYS A 175 7.32 -2.61 6.02
N MET A 176 6.48 -2.18 5.09
CA MET A 176 5.71 -3.03 4.19
C MET A 176 6.34 -3.00 2.81
N PHE A 177 6.35 -4.13 2.12
CA PHE A 177 6.85 -4.30 0.75
C PHE A 177 5.76 -4.93 -0.10
N HIS A 178 5.65 -4.47 -1.34
CA HIS A 178 4.89 -5.14 -2.39
C HIS A 178 5.80 -6.05 -3.22
N ASP A 179 5.22 -6.97 -3.99
CA ASP A 179 5.90 -7.85 -4.95
C ASP A 179 6.98 -8.77 -4.37
N ILE A 180 6.85 -9.18 -3.11
CA ILE A 180 7.85 -10.00 -2.41
C ILE A 180 8.03 -11.42 -2.98
N GLN A 181 7.13 -11.87 -3.84
CA GLN A 181 7.22 -13.16 -4.57
C GLN A 181 6.97 -13.02 -6.09
N GLU A 182 6.93 -11.78 -6.60
CA GLU A 182 6.66 -11.51 -8.03
C GLU A 182 7.89 -11.82 -8.89
N PRO A 183 7.85 -12.84 -9.78
CA PRO A 183 9.03 -13.23 -10.56
C PRO A 183 9.59 -12.13 -11.47
N SER A 184 8.75 -11.18 -11.88
CA SER A 184 9.17 -10.03 -12.68
C SER A 184 9.87 -8.94 -11.87
N CYS A 185 9.88 -9.05 -10.53
CA CYS A 185 10.49 -8.11 -9.59
C CYS A 185 11.65 -8.74 -8.79
N PRO A 186 12.70 -9.29 -9.45
CA PRO A 186 13.73 -10.09 -8.77
C PRO A 186 14.50 -9.33 -7.70
N ASP A 187 14.68 -8.01 -7.83
CA ASP A 187 15.38 -7.20 -6.84
C ASP A 187 14.57 -7.07 -5.54
N VAL A 188 13.24 -6.99 -5.63
CA VAL A 188 12.35 -6.99 -4.46
C VAL A 188 12.40 -8.34 -3.75
N VAL A 189 12.26 -9.43 -4.52
CA VAL A 189 12.30 -10.80 -4.00
C VAL A 189 13.64 -11.06 -3.29
N ALA A 190 14.76 -10.71 -3.91
CA ALA A 190 16.08 -10.91 -3.33
C ALA A 190 16.27 -10.09 -2.03
N LEU A 191 15.84 -8.84 -2.03
CA LEU A 191 15.89 -7.99 -0.83
C LEU A 191 15.04 -8.58 0.28
N TRP A 192 13.81 -9.00 -0.01
CA TRP A 192 12.90 -9.57 0.98
C TRP A 192 13.49 -10.82 1.64
N GLU A 193 14.04 -11.75 0.84
CA GLU A 193 14.71 -12.94 1.34
C GLU A 193 15.94 -12.63 2.20
N GLU A 194 16.66 -11.55 1.92
CA GLU A 194 17.78 -11.08 2.75
C GLU A 194 17.27 -10.50 4.07
N LEU A 195 16.24 -9.67 4.04
CA LEU A 195 15.67 -9.05 5.25
C LEU A 195 15.09 -10.06 6.23
N LYS A 196 14.52 -11.17 5.76
CA LYS A 196 14.03 -12.27 6.61
C LYS A 196 15.11 -12.91 7.46
N LYS A 197 16.38 -12.80 7.10
CA LYS A 197 17.51 -13.37 7.86
C LYS A 197 17.88 -12.54 9.09
N ASP A 198 17.38 -11.30 9.20
CA ASP A 198 17.67 -10.44 10.36
C ASP A 198 16.92 -10.92 11.61
N LYS A 199 17.64 -11.56 12.52
CA LYS A 199 17.09 -12.11 13.78
C LYS A 199 16.56 -11.04 14.76
N LYS A 200 16.86 -9.77 14.54
CA LYS A 200 16.38 -8.64 15.37
C LYS A 200 14.98 -8.19 14.98
N ARG A 201 14.48 -8.65 13.83
CA ARG A 201 13.18 -8.29 13.28
C ARG A 201 12.25 -9.49 13.25
N SER A 202 10.96 -9.22 13.25
CA SER A 202 9.89 -10.15 12.94
C SER A 202 9.33 -9.80 11.59
N TRP A 203 8.80 -10.78 10.88
CA TRP A 203 8.18 -10.58 9.58
C TRP A 203 6.92 -11.43 9.44
N VAL A 204 6.03 -11.00 8.57
CA VAL A 204 4.83 -11.71 8.14
C VAL A 204 4.61 -11.51 6.64
N GLU A 205 4.08 -12.51 5.97
CA GLU A 205 3.79 -12.51 4.54
C GLU A 205 2.29 -12.73 4.32
N PHE A 206 1.74 -11.99 3.39
CA PHE A 206 0.37 -12.11 2.91
C PHE A 206 0.42 -12.52 1.45
N LEU A 207 0.28 -13.83 1.23
CA LEU A 207 0.41 -14.47 -0.07
C LEU A 207 -0.93 -15.07 -0.50
N GLU A 208 -1.16 -15.16 -1.81
CA GLU A 208 -2.29 -15.88 -2.38
C GLU A 208 -1.81 -17.27 -2.83
N HIS A 209 -2.26 -18.32 -2.14
CA HIS A 209 -1.82 -19.68 -2.44
C HIS A 209 -2.66 -20.38 -3.53
N ASN A 210 -3.81 -19.80 -3.89
CA ASN A 210 -4.75 -20.38 -4.84
C ASN A 210 -4.62 -19.83 -6.26
N ALA A 211 -3.71 -18.89 -6.49
CA ALA A 211 -3.42 -18.39 -7.83
C ALA A 211 -2.63 -19.44 -8.64
N PRO A 212 -2.83 -19.50 -9.97
CA PRO A 212 -2.08 -20.44 -10.83
C PRO A 212 -0.56 -20.21 -10.83
N ALA A 213 -0.10 -19.05 -10.35
CA ALA A 213 1.31 -18.74 -10.14
C ALA A 213 1.46 -17.88 -8.87
N PRO A 214 2.61 -17.91 -8.17
CA PRO A 214 2.90 -16.96 -7.12
C PRO A 214 2.99 -15.55 -7.74
N LEU A 215 2.14 -14.65 -7.30
CA LEU A 215 2.05 -13.30 -7.84
C LEU A 215 2.06 -12.27 -6.73
N GLN A 216 2.76 -11.15 -7.00
CA GLN A 216 2.86 -10.01 -6.09
C GLN A 216 3.31 -10.42 -4.68
N GLY A 217 2.41 -10.49 -3.72
CA GLY A 217 2.70 -10.73 -2.31
C GLY A 217 3.02 -9.45 -1.55
N ILE A 218 2.53 -9.37 -0.31
CA ILE A 218 2.86 -8.28 0.61
C ILE A 218 3.64 -8.86 1.79
N GLY A 219 4.80 -8.27 2.07
CA GLY A 219 5.63 -8.58 3.24
C GLY A 219 5.65 -7.41 4.21
N ILE A 220 5.53 -7.69 5.49
CA ILE A 220 5.72 -6.70 6.56
C ILE A 220 6.86 -7.15 7.45
N ILE A 221 7.81 -6.25 7.70
CA ILE A 221 8.90 -6.43 8.65
C ILE A 221 8.82 -5.36 9.74
N HIS A 222 8.99 -5.75 11.00
CA HIS A 222 8.90 -4.85 12.14
C HIS A 222 9.89 -5.23 13.24
N GLU A 223 10.16 -4.32 14.18
CA GLU A 223 11.02 -4.63 15.34
C GLU A 223 10.38 -5.67 16.23
N ARG A 224 11.19 -6.64 16.69
CA ARG A 224 10.74 -7.73 17.56
C ARG A 224 10.25 -7.18 18.90
N GLY A 225 9.02 -7.54 19.31
CA GLY A 225 8.44 -7.15 20.60
C GLY A 225 7.85 -5.76 20.67
N LYS A 226 7.65 -5.09 19.51
CA LYS A 226 7.00 -3.77 19.42
C LYS A 226 5.72 -3.76 18.56
N ALA A 227 5.26 -4.94 18.15
CA ALA A 227 3.96 -5.12 17.48
C ALA A 227 2.93 -5.64 18.48
#